data_7ac8a82c5c6a29c9b173db4663d6da27
#
_entry.id   7ac8a82c5c6a29c9b173db4663d6da27
#
_cell.length_a   1.000
_cell.length_b   1.000
_cell.length_c   1.000
_cell.angle_alpha   90.00
_cell.angle_beta   90.00
_cell.angle_gamma   90.00
#
_symmetry.space_group_name_H-M   'P 1'
#
loop_
_entity.id
_entity.type
_entity.pdbx_description
1 polymer ?
#
loop_
_entity_poly.entity_id
_entity_poly.type
_entity_poly.pdbx_seq_one_letter_code
_entity_poly.pdbx_strand_id
1 'polypeptide(L)'
;MNRTSHSFDFHSVTDFLNNNRFHTHQSNVMAVTKSSSLLIVGAGTWGTSTALHLARRGYTNVTVLDPYPVPSAISAGNDVNKIISSGQYTNNKDEIEINEILAEEAFNGWKNDPLFKPYYHDTGLLMSACSQEGLERLGVRVRPGEDPNLVELTRPEQFRKLAPEGVLQGDFPGWKGYFARSGAGWAHARNALVAAAREAQRLGVKFVAGTPQGRVVTLIFENNDVKGAVTADGKIWRAERTFLCAGASVSQFLDFMNQLRPTAWTLVHVALKPEERALYKNIPVIFNIERGFFFEPDEERGEIKICDEHPGYTNMVQSADGTVMSIPFEKTQIPKEAEARVRALLKETMPQLADRPFSFARICWCADTANREFLIDRHPQYHSLVLGCGASGRGKTLTSRDVTRGKS
;
A
#
# COMPACT_ATOMS: atom_id res chain seq x y z
N MET A 1 -10.02 -18.19 37.69
CA MET A 1 -10.27 -18.97 36.46
C MET A 1 -9.07 -18.73 35.55
N ASN A 2 -8.31 -19.77 35.30
CA ASN A 2 -6.96 -19.74 34.74
C ASN A 2 -6.95 -19.30 33.28
N ARG A 3 -6.14 -18.27 32.96
CA ARG A 3 -5.71 -17.96 31.60
C ARG A 3 -4.42 -18.72 31.34
N THR A 4 -4.47 -19.73 30.49
CA THR A 4 -3.28 -20.40 29.95
C THR A 4 -2.73 -19.57 28.80
N SER A 5 -1.57 -18.96 29.02
CA SER A 5 -0.73 -18.37 27.99
C SER A 5 -0.05 -19.51 27.22
N HIS A 6 -0.40 -19.70 25.95
CA HIS A 6 0.40 -20.51 25.04
C HIS A 6 1.53 -19.65 24.47
N SER A 7 2.73 -19.86 25.00
CA SER A 7 3.98 -19.41 24.40
C SER A 7 4.24 -20.23 23.13
N PHE A 8 4.35 -19.58 21.98
CA PHE A 8 4.85 -20.20 20.76
C PHE A 8 6.36 -20.40 20.88
N ASP A 9 6.77 -21.65 20.74
CA ASP A 9 8.17 -22.07 20.84
C ASP A 9 8.89 -21.81 19.50
N PHE A 10 9.81 -20.82 19.50
CA PHE A 10 10.58 -20.39 18.32
C PHE A 10 11.67 -21.41 17.89
N HIS A 11 11.88 -22.49 18.63
CA HIS A 11 12.93 -23.47 18.31
C HIS A 11 12.59 -24.42 17.16
N SER A 12 11.31 -24.59 16.81
CA SER A 12 10.90 -25.52 15.74
C SER A 12 11.16 -25.01 14.33
N VAL A 13 11.27 -23.69 14.13
CA VAL A 13 11.48 -23.08 12.80
C VAL A 13 12.95 -23.16 12.38
N THR A 14 13.88 -23.02 13.33
CA THR A 14 15.33 -23.10 13.09
C THR A 14 15.76 -24.54 12.77
N ASP A 15 15.13 -25.53 13.37
CA ASP A 15 15.43 -26.95 13.09
C ASP A 15 14.90 -27.40 11.74
N PHE A 16 13.80 -26.82 11.25
CA PHE A 16 13.26 -27.07 9.90
C PHE A 16 14.18 -26.50 8.81
N LEU A 17 14.81 -25.35 9.04
CA LEU A 17 15.74 -24.72 8.09
C LEU A 17 17.11 -25.40 8.06
N ASN A 18 17.57 -26.01 9.16
CA ASN A 18 18.87 -26.66 9.25
C ASN A 18 18.87 -28.11 8.74
N ASN A 19 17.72 -28.80 8.68
CA ASN A 19 17.63 -30.18 8.24
C ASN A 19 17.33 -30.39 6.74
N ASN A 20 16.97 -29.37 5.99
CA ASN A 20 16.82 -29.45 4.55
C ASN A 20 18.12 -29.09 3.84
N ARG A 21 19.01 -30.08 3.67
CA ARG A 21 20.03 -30.05 2.61
C ARG A 21 19.28 -29.96 1.28
N PHE A 22 19.12 -28.74 0.76
CA PHE A 22 18.66 -28.51 -0.60
C PHE A 22 19.66 -29.18 -1.55
N HIS A 23 19.29 -30.35 -2.07
CA HIS A 23 19.90 -30.83 -3.30
C HIS A 23 19.68 -29.75 -4.36
N THR A 24 20.75 -29.08 -4.74
CA THR A 24 20.78 -28.16 -5.88
C THR A 24 20.56 -28.98 -7.15
N HIS A 25 19.31 -29.29 -7.45
CA HIS A 25 18.95 -29.54 -8.84
C HIS A 25 19.11 -28.17 -9.53
N GLN A 26 20.19 -28.01 -10.28
CA GLN A 26 20.31 -26.98 -11.30
C GLN A 26 19.17 -27.22 -12.32
N SER A 27 17.97 -26.71 -12.01
CA SER A 27 16.94 -26.56 -13.01
C SER A 27 17.45 -25.53 -14.00
N ASN A 28 17.57 -25.87 -15.27
CA ASN A 28 17.84 -24.96 -16.39
C ASN A 28 16.69 -23.92 -16.47
N VAL A 29 16.68 -22.95 -15.57
CA VAL A 29 15.78 -21.80 -15.67
C VAL A 29 16.29 -20.99 -16.85
N MET A 30 15.59 -21.06 -17.98
CA MET A 30 15.94 -20.24 -19.15
C MET A 30 16.04 -18.78 -18.75
N ALA A 31 17.17 -18.14 -19.12
CA ALA A 31 17.39 -16.73 -18.88
C ALA A 31 16.32 -15.91 -19.61
N VAL A 32 15.65 -15.00 -18.91
CA VAL A 32 14.64 -14.12 -19.50
C VAL A 32 15.36 -13.10 -20.40
N THR A 33 14.98 -13.06 -21.66
CA THR A 33 15.45 -12.08 -22.65
C THR A 33 14.48 -10.89 -22.74
N LYS A 34 14.86 -9.84 -23.47
CA LYS A 34 13.98 -8.68 -23.68
C LYS A 34 12.73 -8.98 -24.50
N SER A 35 12.75 -10.07 -25.28
CA SER A 35 11.62 -10.56 -26.09
C SER A 35 10.79 -11.63 -25.40
N SER A 36 11.25 -12.16 -24.26
CA SER A 36 10.50 -13.15 -23.48
C SER A 36 9.09 -12.69 -23.14
N SER A 37 8.13 -13.60 -23.20
CA SER A 37 6.73 -13.31 -22.85
C SER A 37 6.57 -13.18 -21.34
N LEU A 38 6.14 -12.00 -20.90
CA LEU A 38 5.94 -11.65 -19.51
C LEU A 38 4.46 -11.36 -19.24
N LEU A 39 3.88 -12.02 -18.27
CA LEU A 39 2.49 -11.84 -17.85
C LEU A 39 2.44 -11.27 -16.45
N ILE A 40 1.68 -10.19 -16.27
CA ILE A 40 1.44 -9.56 -14.97
C ILE A 40 -0.04 -9.73 -14.64
N VAL A 41 -0.32 -10.34 -13.49
CA VAL A 41 -1.68 -10.50 -12.95
C VAL A 41 -1.94 -9.42 -11.92
N GLY A 42 -2.83 -8.48 -12.27
CA GLY A 42 -3.17 -7.29 -11.49
C GLY A 42 -2.55 -6.00 -12.03
N ALA A 43 -3.38 -4.99 -12.32
CA ALA A 43 -2.99 -3.64 -12.73
C ALA A 43 -3.11 -2.61 -11.58
N GLY A 44 -2.94 -3.07 -10.35
CA GLY A 44 -2.80 -2.21 -9.18
C GLY A 44 -1.45 -1.48 -9.15
N THR A 45 -1.10 -0.91 -8.00
CA THR A 45 0.13 -0.15 -7.81
C THR A 45 1.37 -0.94 -8.28
N TRP A 46 1.53 -2.17 -7.82
CA TRP A 46 2.75 -2.93 -8.10
C TRP A 46 2.77 -3.53 -9.51
N GLY A 47 1.62 -4.04 -9.99
CA GLY A 47 1.58 -4.58 -11.36
C GLY A 47 1.82 -3.51 -12.41
N THR A 48 1.23 -2.32 -12.25
CA THR A 48 1.46 -1.20 -13.16
C THR A 48 2.90 -0.66 -13.06
N SER A 49 3.46 -0.57 -11.84
CA SER A 49 4.86 -0.19 -11.64
C SER A 49 5.81 -1.21 -12.29
N THR A 50 5.59 -2.51 -12.05
CA THR A 50 6.36 -3.58 -12.69
C THR A 50 6.31 -3.48 -14.22
N ALA A 51 5.12 -3.29 -14.79
CA ALA A 51 4.94 -3.12 -16.22
C ALA A 51 5.74 -1.93 -16.79
N LEU A 52 5.65 -0.77 -16.12
CA LEU A 52 6.38 0.43 -16.51
C LEU A 52 7.90 0.22 -16.47
N HIS A 53 8.42 -0.36 -15.39
CA HIS A 53 9.86 -0.57 -15.24
C HIS A 53 10.41 -1.63 -16.18
N LEU A 54 9.66 -2.69 -16.47
CA LEU A 54 10.01 -3.66 -17.51
C LEU A 54 10.10 -2.99 -18.88
N ALA A 55 9.08 -2.19 -19.24
CA ALA A 55 9.07 -1.48 -20.51
C ALA A 55 10.22 -0.46 -20.62
N ARG A 56 10.48 0.34 -19.58
CA ARG A 56 11.63 1.26 -19.51
C ARG A 56 12.98 0.56 -19.66
N ARG A 57 13.07 -0.72 -19.29
CA ARG A 57 14.24 -1.58 -19.47
C ARG A 57 14.30 -2.29 -20.81
N GLY A 58 13.36 -2.02 -21.71
CA GLY A 58 13.34 -2.56 -23.07
C GLY A 58 12.76 -3.97 -23.19
N TYR A 59 11.96 -4.45 -22.24
CA TYR A 59 11.15 -5.65 -22.44
C TYR A 59 9.97 -5.33 -23.35
N THR A 60 9.82 -6.08 -24.44
CA THR A 60 8.90 -5.76 -25.54
C THR A 60 7.63 -6.61 -25.54
N ASN A 61 7.59 -7.69 -24.77
CA ASN A 61 6.46 -8.63 -24.77
C ASN A 61 5.85 -8.75 -23.36
N VAL A 62 5.26 -7.65 -22.88
CA VAL A 62 4.65 -7.54 -21.55
C VAL A 62 3.13 -7.39 -21.68
N THR A 63 2.38 -8.27 -21.01
CA THR A 63 0.91 -8.19 -20.92
C THR A 63 0.48 -8.10 -19.47
N VAL A 64 -0.46 -7.19 -19.17
CA VAL A 64 -1.07 -7.00 -17.86
C VAL A 64 -2.54 -7.38 -17.93
N LEU A 65 -3.02 -8.19 -16.99
CA LEU A 65 -4.42 -8.61 -16.86
C LEU A 65 -5.01 -8.06 -15.57
N ASP A 66 -6.21 -7.41 -15.64
CA ASP A 66 -6.94 -6.94 -14.45
C ASP A 66 -8.45 -7.02 -14.70
N PRO A 67 -9.26 -7.49 -13.72
CA PRO A 67 -10.72 -7.56 -13.86
C PRO A 67 -11.41 -6.20 -13.98
N TYR A 68 -10.71 -5.09 -13.71
CA TYR A 68 -11.23 -3.73 -13.80
C TYR A 68 -10.41 -2.87 -14.75
N PRO A 69 -10.99 -1.81 -15.33
CA PRO A 69 -10.22 -0.74 -16.00
C PRO A 69 -9.18 -0.13 -15.05
N VAL A 70 -8.09 0.41 -15.59
CA VAL A 70 -7.09 1.14 -14.79
C VAL A 70 -7.55 2.59 -14.56
N PRO A 71 -7.63 3.03 -13.31
CA PRO A 71 -7.29 2.36 -12.04
C PRO A 71 -8.40 1.41 -11.57
N SER A 72 -8.02 0.21 -11.18
CA SER A 72 -8.96 -0.81 -10.69
C SER A 72 -9.79 -0.28 -9.51
N ALA A 73 -11.11 -0.52 -9.53
CA ALA A 73 -12.03 -0.02 -8.52
C ALA A 73 -11.67 -0.46 -7.08
N ILE A 74 -11.14 -1.70 -6.93
CA ILE A 74 -10.76 -2.26 -5.62
C ILE A 74 -9.28 -2.08 -5.28
N SER A 75 -8.45 -1.56 -6.20
CA SER A 75 -7.04 -1.36 -5.94
C SER A 75 -6.81 -0.33 -4.83
N ALA A 76 -5.91 -0.65 -3.91
CA ALA A 76 -5.42 0.30 -2.91
C ALA A 76 -4.75 1.54 -3.55
N GLY A 77 -4.23 1.40 -4.77
CA GLY A 77 -3.67 2.52 -5.55
C GLY A 77 -4.70 3.47 -6.14
N ASN A 78 -5.96 3.04 -6.28
CA ASN A 78 -7.04 3.89 -6.75
C ASN A 78 -7.58 4.76 -5.60
N ASP A 79 -6.80 5.76 -5.23
CA ASP A 79 -7.10 6.66 -4.11
C ASP A 79 -6.67 8.09 -4.45
N VAL A 80 -7.34 9.10 -3.90
CA VAL A 80 -7.00 10.50 -4.18
C VAL A 80 -5.61 10.84 -3.68
N ASN A 81 -5.21 10.30 -2.51
CA ASN A 81 -3.89 10.58 -1.95
C ASN A 81 -3.34 9.42 -1.12
N LYS A 82 -2.02 9.40 -0.96
CA LYS A 82 -1.26 8.49 -0.09
C LYS A 82 -0.08 9.23 0.52
N ILE A 83 0.25 8.93 1.76
CA ILE A 83 1.43 9.46 2.45
C ILE A 83 2.69 9.03 1.71
N ILE A 84 3.60 9.96 1.49
CA ILE A 84 4.94 9.76 0.95
C ILE A 84 5.93 10.41 1.91
N SER A 85 6.97 9.69 2.28
CA SER A 85 7.99 10.15 3.22
C SER A 85 9.32 9.46 2.92
N SER A 86 10.42 10.19 3.09
CA SER A 86 11.77 9.63 3.12
C SER A 86 12.15 9.08 4.50
N GLY A 87 11.32 9.38 5.50
CA GLY A 87 11.58 8.99 6.89
C GLY A 87 11.21 7.54 7.17
N GLN A 88 11.78 7.02 8.23
CA GLN A 88 11.74 5.62 8.60
C GLN A 88 11.18 5.44 9.98
N TYR A 89 10.39 4.39 10.12
CA TYR A 89 9.65 4.13 11.34
C TYR A 89 9.61 2.62 11.62
N THR A 90 10.80 1.98 11.70
CA THR A 90 10.92 0.58 12.13
C THR A 90 11.90 0.45 13.29
N ASN A 91 11.64 -0.44 14.25
CA ASN A 91 12.45 -0.66 15.44
C ASN A 91 13.49 -1.78 15.27
N ASN A 92 13.46 -2.53 14.17
CA ASN A 92 14.41 -3.62 13.90
C ASN A 92 15.58 -3.10 13.06
N LYS A 93 16.82 -3.24 13.54
CA LYS A 93 18.01 -2.70 12.86
C LYS A 93 18.21 -3.26 11.45
N ASP A 94 18.01 -4.55 11.25
CA ASP A 94 18.24 -5.19 9.95
C ASP A 94 17.13 -4.86 8.94
N GLU A 95 15.88 -4.71 9.41
CA GLU A 95 14.75 -4.25 8.60
C GLU A 95 14.83 -2.76 8.28
N ILE A 96 15.47 -1.98 9.16
CA ILE A 96 15.67 -0.55 9.02
C ILE A 96 16.43 -0.25 7.74
N GLU A 97 17.61 -0.84 7.57
CA GLU A 97 18.50 -0.51 6.46
C GLU A 97 17.81 -0.76 5.10
N ILE A 98 17.11 -1.88 4.95
CA ILE A 98 16.37 -2.19 3.71
C ILE A 98 15.20 -1.22 3.50
N ASN A 99 14.41 -0.97 4.53
CA ASN A 99 13.27 -0.07 4.44
C ASN A 99 13.73 1.38 4.20
N GLU A 100 14.86 1.77 4.74
CA GLU A 100 15.50 3.07 4.51
C GLU A 100 15.89 3.25 3.05
N ILE A 101 16.65 2.32 2.51
CA ILE A 101 17.05 2.34 1.11
C ILE A 101 15.81 2.37 0.20
N LEU A 102 14.79 1.55 0.49
CA LEU A 102 13.57 1.50 -0.28
C LEU A 102 12.77 2.81 -0.20
N ALA A 103 12.66 3.39 0.99
CA ALA A 103 11.93 4.64 1.20
C ALA A 103 12.64 5.82 0.53
N GLU A 104 13.97 5.91 0.67
CA GLU A 104 14.77 6.96 0.04
C GLU A 104 14.71 6.89 -1.49
N GLU A 105 14.89 5.70 -2.08
CA GLU A 105 14.79 5.54 -3.53
C GLU A 105 13.38 5.86 -4.05
N ALA A 106 12.34 5.43 -3.33
CA ALA A 106 10.97 5.74 -3.70
C ALA A 106 10.70 7.24 -3.60
N PHE A 107 11.15 7.88 -2.52
CA PHE A 107 11.02 9.32 -2.34
C PHE A 107 11.74 10.10 -3.44
N ASN A 108 12.96 9.70 -3.78
CA ASN A 108 13.70 10.27 -4.90
C ASN A 108 12.95 10.10 -6.23
N GLY A 109 12.31 8.95 -6.46
CA GLY A 109 11.45 8.74 -7.61
C GLY A 109 10.25 9.68 -7.63
N TRP A 110 9.54 9.85 -6.51
CA TRP A 110 8.42 10.79 -6.43
C TRP A 110 8.83 12.23 -6.65
N LYS A 111 9.98 12.64 -6.15
CA LYS A 111 10.48 14.02 -6.24
C LYS A 111 11.09 14.37 -7.59
N ASN A 112 11.77 13.43 -8.25
CA ASN A 112 12.67 13.71 -9.37
C ASN A 112 12.24 13.07 -10.69
N ASP A 113 11.51 11.92 -10.71
CA ASP A 113 11.03 11.32 -11.96
C ASP A 113 9.99 12.23 -12.61
N PRO A 114 10.21 12.71 -13.86
CA PRO A 114 9.25 13.61 -14.55
C PRO A 114 7.83 13.06 -14.63
N LEU A 115 7.66 11.74 -14.61
CA LEU A 115 6.35 11.09 -14.62
C LEU A 115 5.61 11.24 -13.30
N PHE A 116 6.31 11.17 -12.16
CA PHE A 116 5.70 11.11 -10.83
C PHE A 116 5.73 12.46 -10.09
N LYS A 117 6.75 13.29 -10.37
CA LYS A 117 6.92 14.62 -9.75
C LYS A 117 5.67 15.51 -9.76
N PRO A 118 4.86 15.56 -10.84
CA PRO A 118 3.64 16.38 -10.85
C PRO A 118 2.56 15.95 -9.85
N TYR A 119 2.67 14.76 -9.31
CA TYR A 119 1.70 14.19 -8.37
C TYR A 119 2.18 14.18 -6.92
N TYR A 120 3.39 14.64 -6.65
CA TYR A 120 3.94 14.73 -5.29
C TYR A 120 3.78 16.14 -4.71
N HIS A 121 3.25 16.21 -3.48
CA HIS A 121 3.04 17.44 -2.71
C HIS A 121 3.86 17.37 -1.43
N ASP A 122 4.88 18.23 -1.31
CA ASP A 122 5.77 18.33 -0.14
C ASP A 122 5.12 19.26 0.91
N THR A 123 4.10 18.77 1.60
CA THR A 123 3.30 19.55 2.55
C THR A 123 3.76 19.38 4.01
N GLY A 124 4.74 18.51 4.25
CA GLY A 124 5.11 18.08 5.59
C GLY A 124 4.21 16.96 6.13
N LEU A 125 4.64 16.38 7.24
CA LEU A 125 3.97 15.26 7.90
C LEU A 125 4.03 15.42 9.42
N LEU A 126 2.88 15.50 10.07
CA LEU A 126 2.73 15.30 11.50
C LEU A 126 2.56 13.81 11.78
N MET A 127 3.41 13.27 12.64
CA MET A 127 3.29 11.93 13.24
C MET A 127 3.01 12.10 14.72
N SER A 128 1.91 11.54 15.19
CA SER A 128 1.47 11.76 16.58
C SER A 128 0.79 10.53 17.18
N ALA A 129 0.67 10.53 18.48
CA ALA A 129 -0.07 9.56 19.29
C ALA A 129 -0.71 10.26 20.50
N CYS A 130 -1.61 9.56 21.19
CA CYS A 130 -2.23 10.03 22.42
C CYS A 130 -1.69 9.31 23.65
N SER A 131 -1.07 8.13 23.50
CA SER A 131 -0.47 7.33 24.57
C SER A 131 1.04 7.27 24.45
N GLN A 132 1.71 6.94 25.56
CA GLN A 132 3.15 6.69 25.57
C GLN A 132 3.52 5.49 24.68
N GLU A 133 2.74 4.42 24.72
CA GLU A 133 2.91 3.25 23.86
C GLU A 133 2.80 3.65 22.37
N GLY A 134 1.84 4.49 22.03
CA GLY A 134 1.67 5.01 20.67
C GLY A 134 2.90 5.82 20.22
N LEU A 135 3.46 6.66 21.07
CA LEU A 135 4.68 7.43 20.79
C LEU A 135 5.90 6.51 20.54
N GLU A 136 6.04 5.46 21.35
CA GLU A 136 7.10 4.47 21.18
C GLU A 136 6.92 3.69 19.86
N ARG A 137 5.69 3.33 19.50
CA ARG A 137 5.35 2.68 18.22
C ARG A 137 5.61 3.56 16.99
N LEU A 138 5.57 4.89 17.12
CA LEU A 138 5.95 5.77 16.02
C LEU A 138 7.41 5.55 15.61
N GLY A 139 8.26 5.09 16.52
CA GLY A 139 9.64 4.74 16.22
C GLY A 139 10.49 5.91 15.72
N VAL A 140 10.10 7.16 16.01
CA VAL A 140 10.86 8.35 15.62
C VAL A 140 12.19 8.34 16.38
N ARG A 141 13.29 8.22 15.64
CA ARG A 141 14.64 8.00 16.21
C ARG A 141 15.44 9.25 16.40
N VAL A 142 15.07 10.28 15.63
CA VAL A 142 15.75 11.57 15.71
C VAL A 142 15.31 12.25 16.99
N ARG A 143 16.28 12.61 17.83
CA ARG A 143 15.98 13.37 19.06
C ARG A 143 15.59 14.79 18.70
N PRO A 144 14.70 15.41 19.47
CA PRO A 144 14.41 16.84 19.33
C PRO A 144 15.71 17.65 19.34
N GLY A 145 15.93 18.43 18.27
CA GLY A 145 17.12 19.26 18.09
C GLY A 145 18.27 18.65 17.28
N GLU A 146 18.27 17.36 16.97
CA GLU A 146 19.25 16.72 16.10
C GLU A 146 18.95 16.97 14.60
N ASP A 147 17.66 17.06 14.23
CA ASP A 147 17.23 17.44 12.89
C ASP A 147 16.42 18.75 12.94
N PRO A 148 16.90 19.84 12.36
CA PRO A 148 16.17 21.10 12.32
C PRO A 148 14.85 21.04 11.54
N ASN A 149 14.66 20.00 10.71
CA ASN A 149 13.43 19.76 9.99
C ASN A 149 12.32 19.15 10.88
N LEU A 150 12.70 18.53 12.00
CA LEU A 150 11.78 17.83 12.90
C LEU A 150 11.44 18.69 14.14
N VAL A 151 10.17 18.95 14.38
CA VAL A 151 9.68 19.74 15.49
C VAL A 151 8.81 18.89 16.40
N GLU A 152 9.13 18.87 17.69
CA GLU A 152 8.29 18.22 18.69
C GLU A 152 7.07 19.10 19.04
N LEU A 153 5.90 18.50 19.09
CA LEU A 153 4.63 19.13 19.43
C LEU A 153 4.01 18.39 20.62
N THR A 154 3.72 19.15 21.69
CA THR A 154 3.20 18.59 22.95
C THR A 154 1.97 19.33 23.49
N ARG A 155 1.58 20.45 22.85
CA ARG A 155 0.47 21.31 23.30
C ARG A 155 -0.48 21.62 22.15
N PRO A 156 -1.80 21.71 22.41
CA PRO A 156 -2.83 21.98 21.40
C PRO A 156 -2.54 23.16 20.46
N GLU A 157 -2.01 24.26 21.01
CA GLU A 157 -1.72 25.49 20.25
C GLU A 157 -0.65 25.25 19.18
N GLN A 158 0.27 24.32 19.41
CA GLN A 158 1.31 23.97 18.43
C GLN A 158 0.71 23.20 17.25
N PHE A 159 -0.24 22.29 17.49
CA PHE A 159 -0.95 21.57 16.43
C PHE A 159 -1.83 22.51 15.61
N ARG A 160 -2.56 23.43 16.26
CA ARG A 160 -3.38 24.43 15.55
C ARG A 160 -2.57 25.30 14.59
N LYS A 161 -1.31 25.61 14.93
CA LYS A 161 -0.40 26.41 14.11
C LYS A 161 0.16 25.67 12.87
N LEU A 162 -0.13 24.39 12.70
CA LEU A 162 0.26 23.65 11.50
C LEU A 162 -0.59 24.02 10.26
N ALA A 163 -1.69 24.74 10.46
CA ALA A 163 -2.59 25.17 9.40
C ALA A 163 -2.98 26.65 9.60
N PRO A 164 -3.57 27.30 8.59
CA PRO A 164 -4.16 28.63 8.74
C PRO A 164 -5.20 28.68 9.87
N GLU A 165 -5.38 29.87 10.46
CA GLU A 165 -6.41 30.09 11.48
C GLU A 165 -7.80 29.68 10.96
N GLY A 166 -8.58 28.98 11.80
CA GLY A 166 -9.90 28.48 11.44
C GLY A 166 -9.91 27.08 10.82
N VAL A 167 -8.78 26.44 10.56
CA VAL A 167 -8.69 25.06 10.02
C VAL A 167 -8.62 24.03 11.15
N LEU A 168 -7.54 24.00 11.89
CA LEU A 168 -7.34 23.06 13.00
C LEU A 168 -7.85 23.69 14.32
N GLN A 169 -9.18 23.66 14.53
CA GLN A 169 -9.83 24.31 15.67
C GLN A 169 -9.97 23.42 16.90
N GLY A 170 -9.68 22.13 16.76
CA GLY A 170 -9.87 21.13 17.82
C GLY A 170 -8.93 21.30 19.02
N ASP A 171 -9.21 20.54 20.06
CA ASP A 171 -8.46 20.59 21.32
C ASP A 171 -7.31 19.60 21.41
N PHE A 172 -7.17 18.70 20.45
CA PHE A 172 -6.08 17.72 20.36
C PHE A 172 -5.82 16.99 21.69
N PRO A 173 -6.83 16.35 22.32
CA PRO A 173 -6.74 15.84 23.68
C PRO A 173 -5.69 14.75 23.82
N GLY A 174 -4.63 15.03 24.58
CA GLY A 174 -3.53 14.10 24.82
C GLY A 174 -2.55 13.91 23.65
N TRP A 175 -2.74 14.61 22.53
CA TRP A 175 -1.86 14.49 21.38
C TRP A 175 -0.44 14.97 21.69
N LYS A 176 0.53 14.16 21.29
CA LYS A 176 1.96 14.50 21.24
C LYS A 176 2.52 13.95 19.96
N GLY A 177 3.58 14.55 19.43
CA GLY A 177 4.17 14.03 18.20
C GLY A 177 5.29 14.89 17.65
N TYR A 178 5.63 14.58 16.40
CA TYR A 178 6.75 15.17 15.68
C TYR A 178 6.28 15.61 14.29
N PHE A 179 6.60 16.85 13.95
CA PHE A 179 6.28 17.42 12.65
C PHE A 179 7.53 17.54 11.79
N ALA A 180 7.58 16.79 10.70
CA ALA A 180 8.57 16.96 9.64
C ALA A 180 8.07 18.03 8.67
N ARG A 181 8.81 19.15 8.58
CA ARG A 181 8.41 20.34 7.79
C ARG A 181 8.52 20.11 6.28
N SER A 182 9.43 19.27 5.86
CA SER A 182 9.70 18.93 4.46
C SER A 182 10.26 17.50 4.34
N GLY A 183 10.41 17.01 3.11
CA GLY A 183 10.84 15.63 2.87
C GLY A 183 9.75 14.61 3.19
N ALA A 184 8.53 15.07 3.37
CA ALA A 184 7.34 14.27 3.56
C ALA A 184 6.09 15.04 3.13
N GLY A 185 5.06 14.30 2.77
CA GLY A 185 3.80 14.86 2.32
C GLY A 185 2.93 13.77 1.72
N TRP A 186 2.36 14.02 0.56
CA TRP A 186 1.46 13.06 -0.07
C TRP A 186 1.60 13.02 -1.59
N ALA A 187 1.15 11.95 -2.22
CA ALA A 187 1.05 11.87 -3.66
C ALA A 187 -0.39 11.59 -4.10
N HIS A 188 -0.79 12.19 -5.23
CA HIS A 188 -2.06 11.94 -5.89
C HIS A 188 -2.03 10.54 -6.53
N ALA A 189 -2.35 9.52 -5.72
CA ALA A 189 -2.08 8.11 -6.01
C ALA A 189 -2.79 7.61 -7.27
N ARG A 190 -4.07 7.97 -7.46
CA ARG A 190 -4.87 7.59 -8.64
C ARG A 190 -4.26 8.13 -9.92
N ASN A 191 -3.95 9.43 -9.96
CA ASN A 191 -3.46 10.08 -11.15
C ASN A 191 -2.06 9.60 -11.52
N ALA A 192 -1.20 9.38 -10.52
CA ALA A 192 0.11 8.77 -10.72
C ALA A 192 0.02 7.35 -11.28
N LEU A 193 -0.94 6.54 -10.79
CA LEU A 193 -1.18 5.19 -11.30
C LEU A 193 -1.65 5.21 -12.77
N VAL A 194 -2.57 6.11 -13.10
CA VAL A 194 -3.05 6.28 -14.48
C VAL A 194 -1.91 6.75 -15.40
N ALA A 195 -1.09 7.70 -14.94
CA ALA A 195 0.06 8.17 -15.71
C ALA A 195 1.07 7.04 -15.95
N ALA A 196 1.37 6.24 -14.93
CA ALA A 196 2.25 5.08 -15.06
C ALA A 196 1.72 4.05 -16.06
N ALA A 197 0.42 3.75 -16.03
CA ALA A 197 -0.20 2.83 -16.97
C ALA A 197 -0.17 3.35 -18.42
N ARG A 198 -0.48 4.64 -18.61
CA ARG A 198 -0.41 5.28 -19.93
C ARG A 198 1.00 5.28 -20.49
N GLU A 199 2.00 5.57 -19.66
CA GLU A 199 3.39 5.54 -20.10
C GLU A 199 3.85 4.11 -20.42
N ALA A 200 3.47 3.11 -19.62
CA ALA A 200 3.75 1.71 -19.92
C ALA A 200 3.10 1.29 -21.27
N GLN A 201 1.86 1.70 -21.54
CA GLN A 201 1.19 1.45 -22.82
C GLN A 201 1.91 2.14 -23.97
N ARG A 202 2.33 3.40 -23.80
CA ARG A 202 3.12 4.13 -24.81
C ARG A 202 4.43 3.41 -25.15
N LEU A 203 5.02 2.74 -24.18
CA LEU A 203 6.23 1.91 -24.34
C LEU A 203 5.95 0.49 -24.85
N GLY A 204 4.70 0.17 -25.20
CA GLY A 204 4.34 -1.10 -25.85
C GLY A 204 3.73 -2.16 -24.91
N VAL A 205 3.52 -1.89 -23.64
CA VAL A 205 2.84 -2.84 -22.73
C VAL A 205 1.38 -2.99 -23.10
N LYS A 206 0.90 -4.23 -23.19
CA LYS A 206 -0.49 -4.54 -23.44
C LYS A 206 -1.26 -4.66 -22.14
N PHE A 207 -2.29 -3.83 -21.95
CA PHE A 207 -3.25 -3.97 -20.85
C PHE A 207 -4.54 -4.62 -21.37
N VAL A 208 -4.96 -5.70 -20.75
CA VAL A 208 -6.25 -6.35 -20.96
C VAL A 208 -7.03 -6.21 -19.65
N ALA A 209 -7.94 -5.26 -19.65
CA ALA A 209 -8.68 -4.84 -18.46
C ALA A 209 -10.18 -5.03 -18.64
N GLY A 210 -10.86 -5.28 -17.52
CA GLY A 210 -12.30 -5.55 -17.50
C GLY A 210 -12.63 -7.04 -17.47
N THR A 211 -13.85 -7.33 -17.02
CA THR A 211 -14.39 -8.68 -16.96
C THR A 211 -15.25 -8.95 -18.20
N PRO A 212 -15.15 -10.15 -18.86
CA PRO A 212 -14.40 -11.32 -18.43
C PRO A 212 -12.94 -11.39 -18.92
N GLN A 213 -12.51 -10.53 -19.87
CA GLN A 213 -11.26 -10.68 -20.64
C GLN A 213 -9.98 -10.47 -19.80
N GLY A 214 -10.01 -9.58 -18.82
CA GLY A 214 -8.88 -9.29 -17.92
C GLY A 214 -8.96 -10.02 -16.57
N ARG A 215 -10.09 -10.70 -16.29
CA ARG A 215 -10.29 -11.41 -15.03
C ARG A 215 -9.61 -12.76 -15.05
N VAL A 216 -8.43 -12.86 -14.44
CA VAL A 216 -7.77 -14.14 -14.22
C VAL A 216 -8.59 -14.97 -13.23
N VAL A 217 -8.85 -16.23 -13.56
CA VAL A 217 -9.57 -17.19 -12.72
C VAL A 217 -8.64 -18.27 -12.16
N THR A 218 -7.54 -18.59 -12.86
CA THR A 218 -6.54 -19.54 -12.38
C THR A 218 -5.19 -19.30 -13.03
N LEU A 219 -4.12 -19.70 -12.36
CA LEU A 219 -2.79 -19.85 -12.96
C LEU A 219 -2.68 -21.20 -13.66
N ILE A 220 -1.81 -21.31 -14.66
CA ILE A 220 -1.54 -22.55 -15.39
C ILE A 220 -0.30 -23.19 -14.78
N PHE A 221 -0.50 -24.33 -14.11
CA PHE A 221 0.57 -25.10 -13.50
C PHE A 221 0.92 -26.28 -14.43
N GLU A 222 2.16 -26.34 -14.91
CA GLU A 222 2.68 -27.40 -15.78
C GLU A 222 4.15 -27.69 -15.43
N ASN A 223 4.50 -28.97 -15.35
CA ASN A 223 5.87 -29.41 -15.07
C ASN A 223 6.49 -28.74 -13.81
N ASN A 224 5.73 -28.69 -12.74
CA ASN A 224 6.11 -28.00 -11.50
C ASN A 224 6.49 -26.53 -11.66
N ASP A 225 5.85 -25.83 -12.60
CA ASP A 225 6.09 -24.42 -12.82
C ASP A 225 4.81 -23.68 -13.27
N VAL A 226 4.80 -22.35 -13.24
CA VAL A 226 3.68 -21.54 -13.72
C VAL A 226 3.95 -21.10 -15.16
N LYS A 227 3.05 -21.45 -16.08
CA LYS A 227 3.17 -21.19 -17.53
C LYS A 227 2.18 -20.15 -18.05
N GLY A 228 1.60 -19.33 -17.15
CA GLY A 228 0.66 -18.30 -17.50
C GLY A 228 -0.62 -18.33 -16.67
N ALA A 229 -1.72 -17.87 -17.25
CA ALA A 229 -3.03 -17.77 -16.59
C ALA A 229 -4.19 -18.02 -17.58
N VAL A 230 -5.37 -18.33 -17.02
CA VAL A 230 -6.63 -18.42 -17.75
C VAL A 230 -7.55 -17.29 -17.27
N THR A 231 -8.18 -16.58 -18.21
CA THR A 231 -9.18 -15.56 -17.93
C THR A 231 -10.60 -16.10 -17.98
N ALA A 232 -11.55 -15.35 -17.41
CA ALA A 232 -12.94 -15.80 -17.24
C ALA A 232 -13.70 -16.02 -18.56
N ASP A 233 -13.21 -15.50 -19.69
CA ASP A 233 -13.68 -15.80 -21.04
C ASP A 233 -13.11 -17.11 -21.62
N GLY A 234 -12.35 -17.87 -20.82
CA GLY A 234 -11.70 -19.12 -21.22
C GLY A 234 -10.39 -18.93 -21.98
N LYS A 235 -9.94 -17.70 -22.20
CA LYS A 235 -8.70 -17.46 -22.95
C LYS A 235 -7.47 -17.87 -22.13
N ILE A 236 -6.55 -18.57 -22.79
CA ILE A 236 -5.26 -19.01 -22.24
C ILE A 236 -4.19 -17.97 -22.59
N TRP A 237 -3.51 -17.47 -21.56
CA TRP A 237 -2.38 -16.54 -21.66
C TRP A 237 -1.11 -17.26 -21.26
N ARG A 238 -0.32 -17.73 -22.23
CA ARG A 238 0.97 -18.36 -21.99
C ARG A 238 2.06 -17.32 -21.79
N ALA A 239 2.97 -17.59 -20.83
CA ALA A 239 4.10 -16.72 -20.55
C ALA A 239 5.31 -17.51 -20.03
N GLU A 240 6.50 -17.04 -20.38
CA GLU A 240 7.77 -17.55 -19.85
C GLU A 240 7.98 -17.13 -18.40
N ARG A 241 7.40 -16.00 -18.00
CA ARG A 241 7.44 -15.48 -16.62
C ARG A 241 6.08 -14.86 -16.25
N THR A 242 5.59 -15.21 -15.08
CA THR A 242 4.35 -14.62 -14.54
C THR A 242 4.67 -13.85 -13.27
N PHE A 243 4.16 -12.61 -13.19
CA PHE A 243 4.23 -11.75 -12.01
C PHE A 243 2.86 -11.71 -11.35
N LEU A 244 2.75 -12.19 -10.13
CA LEU A 244 1.49 -12.17 -9.39
C LEU A 244 1.43 -10.90 -8.51
N CYS A 245 0.75 -9.89 -9.01
CA CYS A 245 0.61 -8.55 -8.41
C CYS A 245 -0.85 -8.22 -8.05
N ALA A 246 -1.65 -9.25 -7.71
CA ALA A 246 -3.10 -9.14 -7.51
C ALA A 246 -3.50 -8.51 -6.15
N GLY A 247 -2.56 -7.87 -5.42
CA GLY A 247 -2.82 -7.17 -4.16
C GLY A 247 -3.48 -8.10 -3.13
N ALA A 248 -4.58 -7.67 -2.53
CA ALA A 248 -5.30 -8.49 -1.54
C ALA A 248 -5.97 -9.75 -2.11
N SER A 249 -6.06 -9.88 -3.44
CA SER A 249 -6.63 -11.07 -4.10
C SER A 249 -5.62 -12.19 -4.35
N VAL A 250 -4.34 -12.02 -3.98
CA VAL A 250 -3.29 -13.02 -4.27
C VAL A 250 -3.57 -14.39 -3.63
N SER A 251 -4.19 -14.41 -2.46
CA SER A 251 -4.57 -15.64 -1.75
C SER A 251 -5.61 -16.50 -2.48
N GLN A 252 -6.28 -15.95 -3.50
CA GLN A 252 -7.19 -16.71 -4.36
C GLN A 252 -6.46 -17.55 -5.42
N PHE A 253 -5.15 -17.30 -5.64
CA PHE A 253 -4.35 -17.97 -6.65
C PHE A 253 -3.32 -18.94 -6.06
N LEU A 254 -2.88 -18.69 -4.83
CA LEU A 254 -1.86 -19.46 -4.13
C LEU A 254 -2.18 -19.56 -2.64
N ASP A 255 -1.82 -20.69 -2.05
CA ASP A 255 -1.77 -20.81 -0.60
C ASP A 255 -0.49 -20.16 -0.05
N PHE A 256 -0.64 -19.15 0.78
CA PHE A 256 0.45 -18.48 1.47
C PHE A 256 0.72 -19.04 2.87
N MET A 257 0.12 -20.17 3.24
CA MET A 257 0.31 -20.83 4.55
C MET A 257 0.19 -19.85 5.74
N ASN A 258 -0.85 -19.01 5.70
CA ASN A 258 -1.12 -17.95 6.69
C ASN A 258 -0.06 -16.82 6.80
N GLN A 259 0.94 -16.77 5.91
CA GLN A 259 1.95 -15.70 5.93
C GLN A 259 1.42 -14.38 5.37
N LEU A 260 0.28 -14.42 4.67
CA LEU A 260 -0.36 -13.25 4.10
C LEU A 260 -1.86 -13.28 4.37
N ARG A 261 -2.41 -12.16 4.83
CA ARG A 261 -3.84 -12.00 5.13
C ARG A 261 -4.39 -10.74 4.46
N PRO A 262 -5.43 -10.85 3.63
CA PRO A 262 -6.20 -9.70 3.19
C PRO A 262 -6.91 -9.02 4.36
N THR A 263 -6.66 -7.72 4.55
CA THR A 263 -7.31 -6.88 5.56
C THR A 263 -7.93 -5.66 4.92
N ALA A 264 -9.10 -5.25 5.42
CA ALA A 264 -9.82 -4.08 4.94
C ALA A 264 -9.65 -2.90 5.90
N TRP A 265 -9.31 -1.76 5.33
CA TRP A 265 -9.21 -0.46 5.99
C TRP A 265 -10.32 0.45 5.49
N THR A 266 -10.66 1.47 6.23
CA THR A 266 -11.77 2.36 5.87
C THR A 266 -11.27 3.75 5.52
N LEU A 267 -11.97 4.39 4.61
CA LEU A 267 -11.76 5.79 4.28
C LEU A 267 -13.08 6.48 3.94
N VAL A 268 -13.12 7.76 4.24
CA VAL A 268 -14.22 8.65 3.86
C VAL A 268 -13.69 9.92 3.24
N HIS A 269 -14.57 10.63 2.53
CA HIS A 269 -14.31 11.98 2.06
C HIS A 269 -15.34 12.95 2.63
N VAL A 270 -14.90 14.16 2.96
CA VAL A 270 -15.74 15.30 3.33
C VAL A 270 -15.54 16.38 2.29
N ALA A 271 -16.61 16.77 1.61
CA ALA A 271 -16.57 17.83 0.62
C ALA A 271 -16.49 19.21 1.31
N LEU A 272 -15.57 20.05 0.82
CA LEU A 272 -15.48 21.46 1.19
C LEU A 272 -16.30 22.30 0.23
N LYS A 273 -16.91 23.36 0.74
CA LYS A 273 -17.51 24.38 -0.10
C LYS A 273 -16.43 25.10 -0.92
N PRO A 274 -16.73 25.59 -2.11
CA PRO A 274 -15.74 26.22 -2.97
C PRO A 274 -14.93 27.33 -2.28
N GLU A 275 -15.59 28.15 -1.48
CA GLU A 275 -14.99 29.25 -0.73
C GLU A 275 -14.07 28.82 0.41
N GLU A 276 -14.21 27.58 0.89
CA GLU A 276 -13.37 27.03 1.98
C GLU A 276 -12.07 26.41 1.44
N ARG A 277 -12.04 25.95 0.19
CA ARG A 277 -10.96 25.12 -0.36
C ARG A 277 -9.59 25.78 -0.23
N ALA A 278 -9.52 27.07 -0.51
CA ALA A 278 -8.26 27.83 -0.40
C ALA A 278 -7.70 27.87 1.02
N LEU A 279 -8.58 27.91 2.02
CA LEU A 279 -8.19 27.93 3.44
C LEU A 279 -7.54 26.59 3.89
N TYR A 280 -8.02 25.48 3.35
CA TYR A 280 -7.52 24.13 3.69
C TYR A 280 -6.36 23.67 2.81
N LYS A 281 -5.94 24.47 1.83
CA LYS A 281 -4.79 24.16 0.99
C LYS A 281 -3.49 24.26 1.77
N ASN A 282 -2.54 23.38 1.45
CA ASN A 282 -1.21 23.28 2.05
C ASN A 282 -1.20 22.90 3.55
N ILE A 283 -2.30 22.35 4.09
CA ILE A 283 -2.19 21.71 5.40
C ILE A 283 -1.30 20.46 5.28
N PRO A 284 -0.44 20.20 6.26
CA PRO A 284 0.39 19.00 6.22
C PRO A 284 -0.47 17.72 6.33
N VAL A 285 0.13 16.60 6.02
CA VAL A 285 -0.47 15.32 6.41
C VAL A 285 -0.54 15.26 7.93
N ILE A 286 -1.74 15.10 8.47
CA ILE A 286 -1.95 14.91 9.90
C ILE A 286 -2.18 13.43 10.15
N PHE A 287 -1.23 12.77 10.81
CA PHE A 287 -1.30 11.36 11.14
C PHE A 287 -1.17 11.13 12.64
N ASN A 288 -2.17 10.49 13.22
CA ASN A 288 -2.14 9.97 14.58
C ASN A 288 -2.31 8.46 14.53
N ILE A 289 -1.32 7.72 15.04
CA ILE A 289 -1.24 6.24 14.95
C ILE A 289 -2.39 5.52 15.71
N GLU A 290 -3.11 6.25 16.55
CA GLU A 290 -4.23 5.70 17.35
C GLU A 290 -5.60 6.23 16.93
N ARG A 291 -5.63 7.28 16.08
CA ARG A 291 -6.87 7.94 15.66
C ARG A 291 -7.13 7.81 14.16
N GLY A 292 -6.09 8.00 13.36
CA GLY A 292 -6.18 8.04 11.92
C GLY A 292 -5.45 9.21 11.29
N PHE A 293 -5.75 9.49 10.04
CA PHE A 293 -5.06 10.52 9.29
C PHE A 293 -5.95 11.20 8.25
N PHE A 294 -5.56 12.42 7.90
CA PHE A 294 -6.16 13.19 6.83
C PHE A 294 -5.12 14.06 6.11
N PHE A 295 -5.53 14.59 4.98
CA PHE A 295 -4.70 15.37 4.07
C PHE A 295 -5.38 16.69 3.73
N GLU A 296 -4.66 17.60 3.08
CA GLU A 296 -5.29 18.72 2.38
C GLU A 296 -6.33 18.22 1.34
N PRO A 297 -7.31 19.06 0.96
CA PRO A 297 -8.31 18.67 -0.03
C PRO A 297 -7.66 18.39 -1.38
N ASP A 298 -8.16 17.38 -2.08
CA ASP A 298 -7.77 17.15 -3.45
C ASP A 298 -8.24 18.31 -4.35
N GLU A 299 -7.41 18.67 -5.34
CA GLU A 299 -7.65 19.86 -6.18
C GLU A 299 -8.85 19.68 -7.13
N GLU A 300 -9.16 18.47 -7.58
CA GLU A 300 -10.20 18.21 -8.58
C GLU A 300 -11.59 18.33 -7.95
N ARG A 301 -11.80 17.75 -6.75
CA ARG A 301 -13.11 17.68 -6.10
C ARG A 301 -13.24 18.62 -4.91
N GLY A 302 -12.12 19.03 -4.32
CA GLY A 302 -12.09 19.80 -3.08
C GLY A 302 -12.59 18.98 -1.89
N GLU A 303 -12.19 17.70 -1.82
CA GLU A 303 -12.58 16.78 -0.77
C GLU A 303 -11.40 16.45 0.13
N ILE A 304 -11.62 16.54 1.44
CA ILE A 304 -10.66 16.03 2.44
C ILE A 304 -10.90 14.54 2.60
N LYS A 305 -9.89 13.72 2.32
CA LYS A 305 -9.90 12.29 2.61
C LYS A 305 -9.44 12.06 4.04
N ILE A 306 -10.14 11.19 4.75
CA ILE A 306 -9.89 10.81 6.13
C ILE A 306 -9.90 9.29 6.22
N CYS A 307 -8.93 8.73 6.93
CA CYS A 307 -8.87 7.32 7.29
C CYS A 307 -8.84 7.20 8.80
N ASP A 308 -9.52 6.18 9.34
CA ASP A 308 -9.37 5.79 10.73
C ASP A 308 -8.23 4.77 10.92
N GLU A 309 -7.75 4.64 12.13
CA GLU A 309 -6.79 3.61 12.52
C GLU A 309 -7.49 2.49 13.31
N HIS A 310 -7.22 1.25 12.91
CA HIS A 310 -7.71 0.04 13.56
C HIS A 310 -6.90 -1.20 13.08
N PRO A 311 -7.05 -2.38 13.69
CA PRO A 311 -6.29 -3.58 13.31
C PRO A 311 -6.57 -4.15 11.91
N GLY A 312 -7.52 -3.59 11.17
CA GLY A 312 -8.01 -4.10 9.89
C GLY A 312 -9.21 -5.04 10.06
N TYR A 313 -10.17 -4.95 9.14
CA TYR A 313 -11.29 -5.89 9.06
C TYR A 313 -10.92 -7.08 8.18
N THR A 314 -11.56 -8.22 8.43
CA THR A 314 -11.42 -9.41 7.59
C THR A 314 -12.77 -9.87 7.08
N ASN A 315 -12.81 -10.42 5.86
CA ASN A 315 -13.96 -11.09 5.29
C ASN A 315 -13.66 -12.59 5.16
N MET A 316 -13.84 -13.31 6.26
CA MET A 316 -13.53 -14.74 6.31
C MET A 316 -14.59 -15.53 5.55
N VAL A 317 -14.17 -16.23 4.52
CA VAL A 317 -14.99 -17.09 3.66
C VAL A 317 -14.43 -18.51 3.68
N GLN A 318 -15.31 -19.50 3.87
CA GLN A 318 -14.95 -20.90 3.76
C GLN A 318 -15.16 -21.36 2.31
N SER A 319 -14.11 -21.90 1.70
CA SER A 319 -14.19 -22.55 0.39
C SER A 319 -14.73 -23.97 0.46
N ALA A 320 -15.04 -24.57 -0.70
CA ALA A 320 -15.63 -25.92 -0.79
C ALA A 320 -14.73 -27.02 -0.20
N ASP A 321 -13.43 -26.83 -0.20
CA ASP A 321 -12.42 -27.75 0.38
C ASP A 321 -12.24 -27.56 1.90
N GLY A 322 -13.01 -26.64 2.53
CA GLY A 322 -12.94 -26.35 3.95
C GLY A 322 -11.92 -25.28 4.35
N THR A 323 -11.10 -24.80 3.41
CA THR A 323 -10.13 -23.71 3.67
C THR A 323 -10.86 -22.41 4.02
N VAL A 324 -10.43 -21.74 5.07
CA VAL A 324 -10.97 -20.44 5.51
C VAL A 324 -9.97 -19.35 5.24
N MET A 325 -10.34 -18.35 4.42
CA MET A 325 -9.48 -17.23 4.09
C MET A 325 -10.25 -15.92 4.01
N SER A 326 -9.55 -14.80 4.21
CA SER A 326 -10.14 -13.48 3.98
C SER A 326 -10.13 -13.16 2.48
N ILE A 327 -11.31 -12.82 1.93
CA ILE A 327 -11.47 -12.51 0.49
C ILE A 327 -11.90 -11.05 0.33
N PRO A 328 -11.18 -10.24 -0.48
CA PRO A 328 -11.55 -8.87 -0.74
C PRO A 328 -12.82 -8.77 -1.60
N PHE A 329 -13.61 -7.74 -1.35
CA PHE A 329 -14.78 -7.37 -2.14
C PHE A 329 -14.91 -5.85 -2.23
N GLU A 330 -15.63 -5.38 -3.23
CA GLU A 330 -15.91 -3.95 -3.40
C GLU A 330 -17.07 -3.53 -2.48
N LYS A 331 -16.89 -2.45 -1.72
CA LYS A 331 -17.93 -1.84 -0.92
C LYS A 331 -17.70 -0.34 -0.75
N THR A 332 -18.75 0.44 -1.02
CA THR A 332 -18.77 1.90 -0.89
C THR A 332 -19.38 2.39 0.42
N GLN A 333 -19.47 1.51 1.41
CA GLN A 333 -19.93 1.80 2.76
C GLN A 333 -18.86 1.35 3.75
N ILE A 334 -18.81 2.00 4.89
CA ILE A 334 -17.94 1.64 6.01
C ILE A 334 -18.76 1.15 7.21
N PRO A 335 -18.18 0.37 8.14
CA PRO A 335 -18.82 0.00 9.39
C PRO A 335 -19.16 1.24 10.24
N LYS A 336 -20.24 1.17 11.02
CA LYS A 336 -20.68 2.27 11.90
C LYS A 336 -19.61 2.68 12.91
N GLU A 337 -18.87 1.71 13.44
CA GLU A 337 -17.76 1.96 14.36
C GLU A 337 -16.59 2.68 13.70
N ALA A 338 -16.31 2.43 12.42
CA ALA A 338 -15.32 3.18 11.65
C ALA A 338 -15.79 4.64 11.44
N GLU A 339 -17.07 4.85 11.09
CA GLU A 339 -17.65 6.18 11.02
C GLU A 339 -17.51 6.92 12.35
N ALA A 340 -17.82 6.26 13.47
CA ALA A 340 -17.72 6.87 14.81
C ALA A 340 -16.27 7.29 15.11
N ARG A 341 -15.25 6.48 14.75
CA ARG A 341 -13.84 6.84 14.92
C ARG A 341 -13.43 8.04 14.06
N VAL A 342 -13.85 8.07 12.80
CA VAL A 342 -13.60 9.24 11.93
C VAL A 342 -14.25 10.51 12.48
N ARG A 343 -15.50 10.43 12.96
CA ARG A 343 -16.19 11.56 13.60
C ARG A 343 -15.46 12.03 14.85
N ALA A 344 -14.93 11.10 15.65
CA ALA A 344 -14.13 11.42 16.82
C ALA A 344 -12.82 12.14 16.44
N LEU A 345 -12.08 11.64 15.43
CA LEU A 345 -10.88 12.30 14.90
C LEU A 345 -11.19 13.72 14.44
N LEU A 346 -12.28 13.93 13.70
CA LEU A 346 -12.69 15.26 13.25
C LEU A 346 -13.04 16.17 14.43
N LYS A 347 -13.75 15.68 15.46
CA LYS A 347 -14.05 16.46 16.67
C LYS A 347 -12.78 16.90 17.40
N GLU A 348 -11.78 16.03 17.46
CA GLU A 348 -10.48 16.33 18.10
C GLU A 348 -9.65 17.35 17.31
N THR A 349 -9.83 17.46 15.98
CA THR A 349 -8.94 18.23 15.08
C THR A 349 -9.64 19.35 14.32
N MET A 350 -10.77 19.04 13.67
CA MET A 350 -11.56 19.94 12.82
C MET A 350 -13.06 19.83 13.16
N PRO A 351 -13.49 20.27 14.38
CA PRO A 351 -14.87 20.09 14.85
C PRO A 351 -15.91 20.67 13.90
N GLN A 352 -15.61 21.72 13.15
CA GLN A 352 -16.49 22.33 12.14
C GLN A 352 -16.82 21.40 10.95
N LEU A 353 -16.07 20.31 10.76
CA LEU A 353 -16.32 19.29 9.74
C LEU A 353 -16.94 18.01 10.31
N ALA A 354 -16.99 17.86 11.64
CA ALA A 354 -17.32 16.58 12.29
C ALA A 354 -18.72 16.05 11.95
N ASP A 355 -19.69 16.94 11.77
CA ASP A 355 -21.09 16.57 11.50
C ASP A 355 -21.46 16.70 10.01
N ARG A 356 -20.53 17.07 9.13
CA ARG A 356 -20.79 17.12 7.69
C ARG A 356 -21.05 15.73 7.14
N PRO A 357 -21.95 15.58 6.15
CA PRO A 357 -22.15 14.30 5.48
C PRO A 357 -20.87 13.88 4.74
N PHE A 358 -20.58 12.60 4.71
CA PHE A 358 -19.52 12.08 3.87
C PHE A 358 -19.98 12.10 2.40
N SER A 359 -19.18 12.71 1.53
CA SER A 359 -19.40 12.72 0.08
C SER A 359 -19.05 11.39 -0.57
N PHE A 360 -18.16 10.63 0.07
CA PHE A 360 -17.74 9.30 -0.36
C PHE A 360 -17.29 8.48 0.85
N ALA A 361 -17.47 7.15 0.75
CA ALA A 361 -16.90 6.19 1.70
C ALA A 361 -16.59 4.89 0.98
N ARG A 362 -15.52 4.19 1.38
CA ARG A 362 -15.23 2.83 0.92
C ARG A 362 -14.35 2.06 1.89
N ILE A 363 -14.32 0.74 1.71
CA ILE A 363 -13.27 -0.10 2.25
C ILE A 363 -12.11 -0.22 1.25
N CYS A 364 -10.87 -0.25 1.76
CA CYS A 364 -9.64 -0.35 1.00
C CYS A 364 -8.87 -1.59 1.48
N TRP A 365 -8.66 -2.54 0.58
CA TRP A 365 -8.01 -3.80 0.93
C TRP A 365 -6.50 -3.72 0.85
N CYS A 366 -5.84 -4.25 1.88
CA CYS A 366 -4.40 -4.49 1.93
C CYS A 366 -4.11 -6.00 1.92
N ALA A 367 -2.91 -6.37 1.53
CA ALA A 367 -2.35 -7.69 1.72
C ALA A 367 -1.30 -7.57 2.81
N ASP A 368 -1.65 -7.95 4.03
CA ASP A 368 -0.77 -7.82 5.19
C ASP A 368 0.00 -9.13 5.41
N THR A 369 1.33 -9.02 5.49
CA THR A 369 2.20 -10.09 5.96
C THR A 369 2.29 -10.07 7.48
N ALA A 370 2.70 -11.19 8.08
CA ALA A 370 2.77 -11.32 9.54
C ALA A 370 3.73 -10.30 10.19
N ASN A 371 4.85 -10.01 9.55
CA ASN A 371 5.85 -9.01 9.97
C ASN A 371 5.64 -7.63 9.33
N ARG A 372 4.59 -7.47 8.50
CA ARG A 372 4.28 -6.25 7.73
C ARG A 372 5.35 -5.85 6.70
N GLU A 373 6.25 -6.77 6.34
CA GLU A 373 7.24 -6.56 5.29
C GLU A 373 6.71 -6.93 3.90
N PHE A 374 7.38 -6.43 2.87
CA PHE A 374 7.03 -6.73 1.47
C PHE A 374 7.37 -8.18 1.13
N LEU A 375 6.49 -8.83 0.37
CA LEU A 375 6.76 -10.13 -0.23
C LEU A 375 7.01 -9.95 -1.73
N ILE A 376 8.28 -9.73 -2.07
CA ILE A 376 8.74 -9.52 -3.45
C ILE A 376 9.89 -10.47 -3.69
N ASP A 377 9.58 -11.62 -4.31
CA ASP A 377 10.58 -12.63 -4.60
C ASP A 377 10.10 -13.60 -5.68
N ARG A 378 10.99 -14.47 -6.15
CA ARG A 378 10.61 -15.66 -6.90
C ARG A 378 9.94 -16.66 -5.98
N HIS A 379 8.90 -17.32 -6.49
CA HIS A 379 8.29 -18.40 -5.73
C HIS A 379 9.29 -19.55 -5.55
N PRO A 380 9.50 -20.09 -4.35
CA PRO A 380 10.54 -21.07 -4.07
C PRO A 380 10.37 -22.36 -4.88
N GLN A 381 9.14 -22.76 -5.18
CA GLN A 381 8.81 -23.98 -5.93
C GLN A 381 8.59 -23.71 -7.42
N TYR A 382 7.99 -22.58 -7.79
CA TYR A 382 7.64 -22.23 -9.18
C TYR A 382 8.58 -21.15 -9.70
N HIS A 383 9.67 -21.55 -10.34
CA HIS A 383 10.75 -20.64 -10.71
C HIS A 383 10.38 -19.59 -11.77
N SER A 384 9.32 -19.82 -12.55
CA SER A 384 8.79 -18.85 -13.51
C SER A 384 7.81 -17.85 -12.88
N LEU A 385 7.40 -18.06 -11.61
CA LEU A 385 6.50 -17.19 -10.89
C LEU A 385 7.28 -16.21 -10.02
N VAL A 386 6.97 -14.93 -10.15
CA VAL A 386 7.45 -13.85 -9.30
C VAL A 386 6.28 -13.30 -8.50
N LEU A 387 6.44 -13.21 -7.19
CA LEU A 387 5.48 -12.63 -6.29
C LEU A 387 5.74 -11.12 -6.15
N GLY A 388 4.69 -10.32 -6.26
CA GLY A 388 4.69 -8.90 -5.97
C GLY A 388 3.48 -8.59 -5.08
N CYS A 389 3.57 -8.93 -3.78
CA CYS A 389 2.45 -8.84 -2.84
C CYS A 389 2.94 -8.48 -1.42
N GLY A 390 2.05 -8.51 -0.43
CA GLY A 390 2.40 -8.19 0.94
C GLY A 390 2.71 -6.70 1.16
N ALA A 391 1.97 -5.80 0.52
CA ALA A 391 2.22 -4.36 0.62
C ALA A 391 2.01 -3.77 2.03
N SER A 392 1.25 -4.45 2.89
CA SER A 392 1.07 -4.15 4.32
C SER A 392 0.81 -2.67 4.64
N GLY A 393 0.01 -1.98 3.78
CA GLY A 393 -0.27 -0.56 3.87
C GLY A 393 0.82 0.37 3.30
N ARG A 394 2.02 -0.12 2.98
CA ARG A 394 3.20 0.67 2.55
C ARG A 394 3.48 0.63 1.04
N GLY A 395 2.57 0.11 0.22
CA GLY A 395 2.80 -0.18 -1.21
C GLY A 395 3.28 1.00 -2.07
N LYS A 396 3.08 2.25 -1.65
CA LYS A 396 3.56 3.44 -2.37
C LYS A 396 5.06 3.69 -2.24
N THR A 397 5.70 3.13 -1.25
CA THR A 397 7.16 3.14 -1.10
C THR A 397 7.89 2.51 -2.29
N LEU A 398 7.21 1.65 -3.08
CA LEU A 398 7.80 0.95 -4.22
C LEU A 398 7.28 1.41 -5.59
N THR A 399 6.35 2.36 -5.66
CA THR A 399 5.71 2.75 -6.93
C THR A 399 6.69 3.34 -7.95
N SER A 400 7.73 4.00 -7.49
CA SER A 400 8.78 4.59 -8.32
C SER A 400 10.00 3.68 -8.50
N ARG A 401 10.02 2.51 -7.85
CA ARG A 401 11.13 1.57 -7.86
C ARG A 401 10.84 0.31 -8.67
N ASP A 402 11.89 -0.26 -9.13
CA ASP A 402 11.98 -1.48 -9.87
C ASP A 402 11.80 -2.73 -9.00
N VAL A 403 10.60 -3.28 -8.99
CA VAL A 403 10.27 -4.57 -8.36
C VAL A 403 11.05 -5.74 -9.01
N THR A 404 11.76 -5.49 -10.12
CA THR A 404 12.50 -6.52 -10.85
C THR A 404 13.92 -6.74 -10.36
N ARG A 405 14.43 -5.92 -9.44
CA ARG A 405 15.71 -6.15 -8.74
C ARG A 405 15.49 -7.06 -7.53
N GLY A 406 15.25 -8.36 -7.77
CA GLY A 406 15.57 -9.37 -6.75
C GLY A 406 17.08 -9.34 -6.48
N LYS A 407 17.50 -9.57 -5.25
CA LYS A 407 18.92 -9.73 -4.92
C LYS A 407 19.55 -10.74 -5.89
N SER A 408 20.55 -10.27 -6.67
CA SER A 408 21.47 -11.14 -7.42
C SER A 408 22.35 -11.90 -6.45
#